data_4fa3d85ffc6ccc84859eec3504f22e7f
#
_entry.id   4fa3d85ffc6ccc84859eec3504f22e7f
#
_cell.length_a   1.000
_cell.length_b   1.000
_cell.length_c   1.000
_cell.angle_alpha   90.00
_cell.angle_beta   90.00
_cell.angle_gamma   90.00
#
_symmetry.space_group_name_H-M   'P 1'
#
loop_
_entity.id
_entity.type
_entity.pdbx_description
1 polymer ?
#
loop_
_entity_poly.entity_id
_entity_poly.type
_entity_poly.pdbx_seq_one_letter_code
_entity_poly.pdbx_strand_id
1 'polypeptide(L)'
;MPFLNAGTEQGTPVEIYYEVHGAGKPVVLIHGWPLSGRSWEKQVPALVEAGYKVVTYDRRGFGRSTQADGGYDYDTLASDLKKLLDALDLNDATLVGFSMGGGEVARYLSSYGTERVNKAVLAAAVPPYLYKTDDNPEGGLDDATIHQFLEGVKGDRIAFLDDFTKSFFTANDKSDLI
;
A
#
# COMPACT_ATOMS: atom_id res chain seq x y z
N MET A 1 20.78 -6.71 -1.06
CA MET A 1 19.86 -6.87 0.08
C MET A 1 18.53 -6.24 -0.34
N PRO A 2 17.38 -6.77 0.04
CA PRO A 2 16.07 -6.31 -0.47
C PRO A 2 15.58 -5.05 0.26
N PHE A 3 16.46 -4.06 0.43
CA PHE A 3 16.14 -2.76 1.03
C PHE A 3 16.59 -1.63 0.12
N LEU A 4 15.69 -0.66 -0.06
CA LEU A 4 15.92 0.59 -0.75
C LEU A 4 16.05 1.71 0.27
N ASN A 5 17.10 2.52 0.18
CA ASN A 5 17.18 3.76 0.95
C ASN A 5 16.22 4.80 0.34
N ALA A 6 15.18 5.15 1.07
CA ALA A 6 14.19 6.15 0.69
C ALA A 6 14.51 7.57 1.19
N GLY A 7 15.66 7.76 1.83
CA GLY A 7 16.11 9.04 2.39
C GLY A 7 16.06 9.03 3.91
N THR A 8 15.76 10.17 4.51
CA THR A 8 15.68 10.33 5.96
C THR A 8 14.37 11.00 6.37
N GLU A 9 13.83 10.60 7.51
CA GLU A 9 12.70 11.25 8.14
C GLU A 9 13.12 11.67 9.55
N GLN A 10 13.05 12.97 9.85
CA GLN A 10 13.50 13.55 11.13
C GLN A 10 14.90 13.07 11.59
N GLY A 11 15.83 12.91 10.62
CA GLY A 11 17.19 12.42 10.87
C GLY A 11 17.34 10.89 10.91
N THR A 12 16.26 10.12 10.86
CA THR A 12 16.28 8.66 10.83
C THR A 12 16.30 8.17 9.39
N PRO A 13 17.25 7.28 9.01
CA PRO A 13 17.23 6.64 7.68
C PRO A 13 15.96 5.83 7.48
N VAL A 14 15.34 6.00 6.31
CA VAL A 14 14.15 5.24 5.91
C VAL A 14 14.54 4.21 4.87
N GLU A 15 14.41 2.94 5.22
CA GLU A 15 14.65 1.80 4.35
C GLU A 15 13.32 1.12 4.02
N ILE A 16 13.06 0.95 2.74
CA ILE A 16 11.87 0.28 2.20
C ILE A 16 12.24 -1.15 1.81
N TYR A 17 11.63 -2.13 2.49
CA TYR A 17 11.77 -3.53 2.14
C TYR A 17 10.97 -3.86 0.87
N TYR A 18 11.58 -4.60 -0.04
CA TYR A 18 10.91 -5.05 -1.26
C TYR A 18 11.33 -6.47 -1.65
N GLU A 19 10.50 -7.14 -2.44
CA GLU A 19 10.82 -8.43 -3.06
C GLU A 19 10.59 -8.34 -4.57
N VAL A 20 11.41 -9.09 -5.32
CA VAL A 20 11.29 -9.19 -6.79
C VAL A 20 11.20 -10.67 -7.16
N HIS A 21 10.18 -11.02 -7.90
CA HIS A 21 9.91 -12.37 -8.33
C HIS A 21 9.72 -12.45 -9.86
N GLY A 22 10.22 -13.52 -10.48
CA GLY A 22 10.07 -13.75 -11.91
C GLY A 22 10.87 -12.78 -12.79
N ALA A 23 10.50 -12.75 -14.07
CA ALA A 23 11.11 -11.89 -15.09
C ALA A 23 10.06 -11.49 -16.11
N GLY A 24 10.32 -10.44 -16.92
CA GLY A 24 9.41 -9.93 -17.93
C GLY A 24 8.90 -8.52 -17.61
N LYS A 25 7.70 -8.16 -18.08
CA LYS A 25 7.12 -6.84 -17.83
C LYS A 25 6.83 -6.64 -16.34
N PRO A 26 7.21 -5.49 -15.76
CA PRO A 26 7.05 -5.28 -14.33
C PRO A 26 5.59 -5.03 -13.93
N VAL A 27 5.20 -5.68 -12.84
CA VAL A 27 3.96 -5.44 -12.09
C VAL A 27 4.35 -5.10 -10.65
N VAL A 28 3.99 -3.92 -10.18
CA VAL A 28 4.25 -3.46 -8.81
C VAL A 28 2.96 -3.54 -8.02
N LEU A 29 2.97 -4.35 -6.96
CA LEU A 29 1.82 -4.61 -6.10
C LEU A 29 1.92 -3.79 -4.82
N ILE A 30 0.97 -2.89 -4.62
CA ILE A 30 0.96 -1.88 -3.55
C ILE A 30 -0.16 -2.20 -2.56
N HIS A 31 0.21 -2.59 -1.35
CA HIS A 31 -0.72 -3.08 -0.32
C HIS A 31 -1.60 -1.97 0.28
N GLY A 32 -2.72 -2.38 0.88
CA GLY A 32 -3.58 -1.52 1.69
C GLY A 32 -3.15 -1.41 3.17
N TRP A 33 -3.86 -0.61 3.95
CA TRP A 33 -3.72 -0.56 5.41
C TRP A 33 -4.57 -1.68 6.06
N PRO A 34 -4.11 -2.34 7.11
CA PRO A 34 -2.81 -2.28 7.79
C PRO A 34 -1.85 -3.41 7.34
N LEU A 35 -1.85 -3.72 6.07
CA LEU A 35 -1.18 -4.87 5.48
C LEU A 35 0.32 -4.63 5.20
N SER A 36 0.93 -5.58 4.51
CA SER A 36 2.31 -5.51 4.00
C SER A 36 2.38 -6.16 2.61
N GLY A 37 3.54 -6.21 1.99
CA GLY A 37 3.77 -6.90 0.72
C GLY A 37 3.35 -8.38 0.76
N ARG A 38 3.33 -9.02 1.93
CA ARG A 38 2.85 -10.41 2.11
C ARG A 38 1.39 -10.61 1.76
N SER A 39 0.56 -9.56 1.80
CA SER A 39 -0.85 -9.67 1.42
C SER A 39 -1.06 -10.13 -0.03
N TRP A 40 -0.01 -10.08 -0.84
CA TRP A 40 0.01 -10.48 -2.24
C TRP A 40 0.52 -11.92 -2.48
N GLU A 41 0.71 -12.70 -1.41
CA GLU A 41 1.32 -14.06 -1.49
C GLU A 41 0.59 -15.01 -2.45
N LYS A 42 -0.73 -14.82 -2.65
CA LYS A 42 -1.52 -15.64 -3.58
C LYS A 42 -1.50 -15.12 -5.02
N GLN A 43 -1.31 -13.80 -5.21
CA GLN A 43 -1.27 -13.18 -6.54
C GLN A 43 0.12 -13.30 -7.19
N VAL A 44 1.19 -13.24 -6.39
CA VAL A 44 2.57 -13.30 -6.88
C VAL A 44 2.84 -14.55 -7.72
N PRO A 45 2.54 -15.79 -7.27
CA PRO A 45 2.80 -16.99 -8.07
C PRO A 45 2.09 -16.97 -9.43
N ALA A 46 0.81 -16.58 -9.45
CA ALA A 46 0.01 -16.55 -10.67
C ALA A 46 0.55 -15.53 -11.68
N LEU A 47 1.00 -14.37 -11.23
CA LEU A 47 1.60 -13.36 -12.10
C LEU A 47 2.97 -13.77 -12.61
N VAL A 48 3.78 -14.44 -11.78
CA VAL A 48 5.07 -14.98 -12.18
C VAL A 48 4.90 -16.09 -13.24
N GLU A 49 3.94 -17.00 -13.04
CA GLU A 49 3.59 -18.04 -14.00
C GLU A 49 3.11 -17.47 -15.33
N ALA A 50 2.39 -16.31 -15.28
CA ALA A 50 1.98 -15.57 -16.46
C ALA A 50 3.11 -14.78 -17.15
N GLY A 51 4.37 -14.88 -16.67
CA GLY A 51 5.55 -14.29 -17.28
C GLY A 51 5.79 -12.82 -16.91
N TYR A 52 5.32 -12.35 -15.76
CA TYR A 52 5.61 -11.02 -15.26
C TYR A 52 6.78 -10.99 -14.27
N LYS A 53 7.49 -9.85 -14.24
CA LYS A 53 8.37 -9.49 -13.13
C LYS A 53 7.49 -8.83 -12.07
N VAL A 54 7.29 -9.49 -10.93
CA VAL A 54 6.44 -8.98 -9.85
C VAL A 54 7.29 -8.36 -8.77
N VAL A 55 6.97 -7.13 -8.40
CA VAL A 55 7.60 -6.41 -7.29
C VAL A 55 6.55 -6.16 -6.22
N THR A 56 6.83 -6.59 -5.00
CA THR A 56 6.08 -6.23 -3.79
C THR A 56 6.97 -5.42 -2.88
N TYR A 57 6.42 -4.54 -2.07
CA TYR A 57 7.18 -3.82 -1.06
C TYR A 57 6.32 -3.54 0.16
N ASP A 58 7.00 -3.38 1.29
CA ASP A 58 6.40 -2.89 2.51
C ASP A 58 6.55 -1.37 2.52
N ARG A 59 5.45 -0.65 2.60
CA ARG A 59 5.46 0.82 2.72
C ARG A 59 6.19 1.23 4.01
N ARG A 60 6.76 2.45 4.08
CA ARG A 60 7.26 2.99 5.36
C ARG A 60 6.22 2.82 6.46
N GLY A 61 6.63 2.47 7.66
CA GLY A 61 5.74 2.19 8.78
C GLY A 61 5.08 0.81 8.78
N PHE A 62 5.30 -0.01 7.76
CA PHE A 62 4.68 -1.34 7.64
C PHE A 62 5.73 -2.45 7.46
N GLY A 63 5.33 -3.65 7.86
CA GLY A 63 6.10 -4.87 7.66
C GLY A 63 7.55 -4.77 8.12
N ARG A 64 8.47 -4.96 7.20
CA ARG A 64 9.93 -4.94 7.42
C ARG A 64 10.58 -3.58 7.14
N SER A 65 9.82 -2.63 6.58
CA SER A 65 10.32 -1.28 6.33
C SER A 65 10.49 -0.50 7.62
N THR A 66 11.28 0.58 7.57
CA THR A 66 11.52 1.45 8.72
C THR A 66 10.20 1.98 9.27
N GLN A 67 10.03 1.86 10.59
CA GLN A 67 8.94 2.46 11.35
C GLN A 67 9.32 3.93 11.65
N ALA A 68 9.09 4.79 10.66
CA ALA A 68 9.43 6.21 10.77
C ALA A 68 8.43 6.98 11.62
N ASP A 69 8.87 8.08 12.25
CA ASP A 69 8.01 8.93 13.09
C ASP A 69 7.09 9.86 12.27
N GLY A 70 7.21 9.86 10.93
CA GLY A 70 6.41 10.71 10.04
C GLY A 70 6.50 10.30 8.57
N GLY A 71 5.99 11.19 7.69
CA GLY A 71 6.02 10.97 6.25
C GLY A 71 4.98 9.95 5.77
N TYR A 72 3.80 9.94 6.38
CA TYR A 72 2.71 9.02 6.03
C TYR A 72 1.67 9.64 5.09
N ASP A 73 1.95 10.82 4.57
CA ASP A 73 1.14 11.47 3.54
C ASP A 73 1.39 10.85 2.15
N TYR A 74 0.44 11.02 1.24
CA TYR A 74 0.54 10.44 -0.09
C TYR A 74 1.65 11.03 -0.96
N ASP A 75 2.09 12.26 -0.71
CA ASP A 75 3.23 12.84 -1.45
C ASP A 75 4.52 12.09 -1.12
N THR A 76 4.72 11.81 0.15
CA THR A 76 5.87 11.04 0.63
C THR A 76 5.81 9.58 0.17
N LEU A 77 4.64 8.93 0.28
CA LEU A 77 4.46 7.54 -0.19
C LEU A 77 4.71 7.42 -1.70
N ALA A 78 4.17 8.33 -2.50
CA ALA A 78 4.41 8.36 -3.94
C ALA A 78 5.88 8.65 -4.30
N SER A 79 6.58 9.46 -3.49
CA SER A 79 8.03 9.67 -3.62
C SER A 79 8.82 8.39 -3.36
N ASP A 80 8.43 7.60 -2.36
CA ASP A 80 9.07 6.31 -2.07
C ASP A 80 8.85 5.33 -3.21
N LEU A 81 7.63 5.25 -3.74
CA LEU A 81 7.31 4.45 -4.93
C LEU A 81 8.16 4.88 -6.13
N LYS A 82 8.31 6.19 -6.35
CA LYS A 82 9.18 6.70 -7.42
C LYS A 82 10.61 6.22 -7.27
N LYS A 83 11.17 6.33 -6.07
CA LYS A 83 12.53 5.85 -5.78
C LYS A 83 12.66 4.35 -6.02
N LEU A 84 11.64 3.56 -5.70
CA LEU A 84 11.62 2.12 -5.96
C LEU A 84 11.65 1.82 -7.45
N LEU A 85 10.80 2.51 -8.24
CA LEU A 85 10.78 2.35 -9.70
C LEU A 85 12.11 2.74 -10.33
N ASP A 86 12.73 3.82 -9.86
CA ASP A 86 14.03 4.30 -10.35
C ASP A 86 15.16 3.33 -9.98
N ALA A 87 15.24 2.89 -8.73
CA ALA A 87 16.33 2.02 -8.24
C ALA A 87 16.30 0.64 -8.88
N LEU A 88 15.13 0.12 -9.24
CA LEU A 88 14.95 -1.16 -9.91
C LEU A 88 14.87 -1.04 -11.44
N ASP A 89 15.04 0.18 -11.96
CA ASP A 89 14.87 0.54 -13.39
C ASP A 89 13.63 -0.08 -14.02
N LEU A 90 12.48 0.08 -13.34
CA LEU A 90 11.21 -0.42 -13.82
C LEU A 90 10.61 0.55 -14.85
N ASN A 91 10.50 0.08 -16.07
CA ASN A 91 9.90 0.81 -17.18
C ASN A 91 8.71 0.01 -17.73
N ASP A 92 7.74 0.70 -18.35
CA ASP A 92 6.51 0.07 -18.88
C ASP A 92 5.74 -0.72 -17.80
N ALA A 93 5.81 -0.24 -16.55
CA ALA A 93 5.28 -0.93 -15.38
C ALA A 93 3.74 -0.88 -15.30
N THR A 94 3.16 -1.94 -14.76
CA THR A 94 1.77 -1.93 -14.27
C THR A 94 1.79 -1.70 -12.76
N LEU A 95 1.18 -0.61 -12.30
CA LEU A 95 0.97 -0.35 -10.87
C LEU A 95 -0.38 -0.91 -10.44
N VAL A 96 -0.41 -1.73 -9.40
CA VAL A 96 -1.64 -2.29 -8.83
C VAL A 96 -1.77 -1.81 -7.40
N GLY A 97 -2.71 -0.89 -7.14
CA GLY A 97 -2.94 -0.33 -5.81
C GLY A 97 -4.22 -0.87 -5.19
N PHE A 98 -4.09 -1.56 -4.06
CA PHE A 98 -5.22 -2.04 -3.27
C PHE A 98 -5.55 -1.05 -2.15
N SER A 99 -6.84 -0.66 -2.02
CA SER A 99 -7.33 0.22 -0.95
C SER A 99 -6.48 1.51 -0.85
N MET A 100 -5.81 1.75 0.28
CA MET A 100 -4.87 2.85 0.48
C MET A 100 -3.76 2.89 -0.59
N GLY A 101 -3.32 1.74 -1.12
CA GLY A 101 -2.35 1.65 -2.21
C GLY A 101 -2.84 2.27 -3.53
N GLY A 102 -4.16 2.31 -3.74
CA GLY A 102 -4.74 3.01 -4.89
C GLY A 102 -4.60 4.53 -4.79
N GLY A 103 -4.65 5.08 -3.58
CA GLY A 103 -4.34 6.50 -3.34
C GLY A 103 -2.89 6.84 -3.67
N GLU A 104 -1.95 5.94 -3.33
CA GLU A 104 -0.54 6.10 -3.69
C GLU A 104 -0.32 6.05 -5.21
N VAL A 105 -0.99 5.13 -5.92
CA VAL A 105 -0.96 5.10 -7.41
C VAL A 105 -1.48 6.40 -7.99
N ALA A 106 -2.62 6.88 -7.53
CA ALA A 106 -3.23 8.12 -8.02
C ALA A 106 -2.30 9.33 -7.77
N ARG A 107 -1.70 9.42 -6.58
CA ARG A 107 -0.74 10.49 -6.26
C ARG A 107 0.54 10.38 -7.07
N TYR A 108 1.07 9.17 -7.26
CA TYR A 108 2.24 8.95 -8.12
C TYR A 108 1.98 9.47 -9.55
N LEU A 109 0.88 9.08 -10.17
CA LEU A 109 0.55 9.50 -11.53
C LEU A 109 0.33 11.01 -11.64
N SER A 110 -0.27 11.63 -10.64
CA SER A 110 -0.47 13.08 -10.58
C SER A 110 0.85 13.85 -10.44
N SER A 111 1.80 13.33 -9.63
CA SER A 111 3.03 14.05 -9.29
C SER A 111 4.19 13.76 -10.25
N TYR A 112 4.26 12.55 -10.79
CA TYR A 112 5.40 12.06 -11.60
C TYR A 112 5.01 11.63 -13.01
N GLY A 113 3.72 11.67 -13.36
CA GLY A 113 3.25 11.31 -14.70
C GLY A 113 3.34 9.81 -15.00
N THR A 114 3.33 9.48 -16.29
CA THR A 114 3.23 8.10 -16.79
C THR A 114 4.50 7.60 -17.48
N GLU A 115 5.61 8.31 -17.40
CA GLU A 115 6.83 7.99 -18.16
C GLU A 115 7.31 6.54 -17.92
N ARG A 116 7.20 6.03 -16.68
CA ARG A 116 7.56 4.66 -16.32
C ARG A 116 6.38 3.70 -16.22
N VAL A 117 5.14 4.21 -16.40
CA VAL A 117 3.91 3.47 -16.11
C VAL A 117 3.07 3.29 -17.36
N ASN A 118 2.81 2.05 -17.73
CA ASN A 118 1.95 1.68 -18.83
C ASN A 118 0.49 1.52 -18.40
N LYS A 119 0.27 0.91 -17.23
CA LYS A 119 -1.08 0.62 -16.72
C LYS A 119 -1.19 0.91 -15.22
N ALA A 120 -2.38 1.31 -14.81
CA ALA A 120 -2.75 1.41 -13.40
C ALA A 120 -4.01 0.58 -13.14
N VAL A 121 -3.99 -0.18 -12.04
CA VAL A 121 -5.13 -0.95 -11.56
C VAL A 121 -5.47 -0.45 -10.16
N LEU A 122 -6.69 0.01 -9.99
CA LEU A 122 -7.24 0.48 -8.72
C LEU A 122 -8.18 -0.60 -8.18
N ALA A 123 -7.70 -1.40 -7.23
CA ALA A 123 -8.45 -2.51 -6.66
C ALA A 123 -9.08 -2.08 -5.32
N ALA A 124 -10.41 -1.96 -5.27
CA ALA A 124 -11.14 -1.48 -4.08
C ALA A 124 -10.47 -0.24 -3.45
N ALA A 125 -10.11 0.71 -4.28
CA ALA A 125 -9.19 1.80 -3.96
C ALA A 125 -9.86 2.97 -3.23
N VAL A 126 -9.07 3.72 -2.47
CA VAL A 126 -9.51 4.89 -1.68
C VAL A 126 -9.96 6.10 -2.51
N PRO A 127 -9.34 6.43 -3.69
CA PRO A 127 -9.69 7.66 -4.42
C PRO A 127 -11.20 7.79 -4.76
N PRO A 128 -11.73 9.02 -4.69
CA PRO A 128 -11.00 10.28 -4.43
C PRO A 128 -10.57 10.44 -2.97
N TYR A 129 -11.37 10.08 -1.98
CA TYR A 129 -11.06 9.98 -0.54
C TYR A 129 -12.26 9.40 0.24
N LEU A 130 -11.99 8.84 1.42
CA LEU A 130 -13.02 8.17 2.23
C LEU A 130 -13.69 9.09 3.27
N TYR A 131 -13.09 10.22 3.58
CA TYR A 131 -13.62 11.10 4.60
C TYR A 131 -14.95 11.73 4.18
N LYS A 132 -15.98 11.61 5.01
CA LYS A 132 -17.29 12.16 4.77
C LYS A 132 -17.30 13.66 5.07
N THR A 133 -17.60 14.45 4.05
CA THR A 133 -17.69 15.90 4.11
C THR A 133 -18.92 16.37 3.32
N ASP A 134 -19.21 17.67 3.36
CA ASP A 134 -20.27 18.25 2.52
C ASP A 134 -19.98 18.04 1.02
N ASP A 135 -18.69 18.07 0.63
CA ASP A 135 -18.25 17.82 -0.75
C ASP A 135 -18.16 16.34 -1.09
N ASN A 136 -18.18 15.44 -0.09
CA ASN A 136 -18.14 13.99 -0.24
C ASN A 136 -19.15 13.29 0.70
N PRO A 137 -20.46 13.51 0.49
CA PRO A 137 -21.49 13.00 1.39
C PRO A 137 -21.58 11.46 1.42
N GLU A 138 -21.10 10.80 0.38
CA GLU A 138 -21.01 9.33 0.28
C GLU A 138 -19.73 8.75 0.92
N GLY A 139 -18.88 9.58 1.52
CA GLY A 139 -17.67 9.15 2.21
C GLY A 139 -17.97 8.14 3.32
N GLY A 140 -17.23 7.04 3.35
CA GLY A 140 -17.44 5.93 4.29
C GLY A 140 -16.87 6.16 5.69
N LEU A 141 -16.08 7.23 5.92
CA LEU A 141 -15.42 7.53 7.19
C LEU A 141 -15.86 8.92 7.70
N ASP A 142 -16.75 8.94 8.66
CA ASP A 142 -17.09 10.15 9.40
C ASP A 142 -16.14 10.36 10.61
N ASP A 143 -16.26 11.54 11.26
CA ASP A 143 -15.42 11.88 12.42
C ASP A 143 -15.54 10.84 13.55
N ALA A 144 -16.73 10.31 13.79
CA ALA A 144 -16.96 9.33 14.86
C ALA A 144 -16.21 8.03 14.57
N THR A 145 -16.28 7.54 13.34
CA THR A 145 -15.57 6.34 12.89
C THR A 145 -14.05 6.52 12.94
N ILE A 146 -13.56 7.68 12.49
CA ILE A 146 -12.13 8.01 12.56
C ILE A 146 -11.66 8.04 14.00
N HIS A 147 -12.43 8.69 14.87
CA HIS A 147 -12.09 8.78 16.30
C HIS A 147 -12.07 7.38 16.95
N GLN A 148 -13.04 6.53 16.65
CA GLN A 148 -13.08 5.15 17.14
C GLN A 148 -11.83 4.35 16.69
N PHE A 149 -11.40 4.49 15.44
CA PHE A 149 -10.18 3.84 14.95
C PHE A 149 -8.93 4.33 15.68
N LEU A 150 -8.80 5.65 15.85
CA LEU A 150 -7.67 6.24 16.57
C LEU A 150 -7.60 5.77 18.02
N GLU A 151 -8.72 5.73 18.73
CA GLU A 151 -8.76 5.25 20.12
C GLU A 151 -8.50 3.74 20.20
N GLY A 152 -9.02 2.95 19.27
CA GLY A 152 -8.73 1.51 19.19
C GLY A 152 -7.24 1.23 19.01
N VAL A 153 -6.60 1.92 18.05
CA VAL A 153 -5.17 1.78 17.78
C VAL A 153 -4.30 2.27 18.95
N LYS A 154 -4.70 3.32 19.66
CA LYS A 154 -3.98 3.86 20.83
C LYS A 154 -4.15 2.99 22.07
N GLY A 155 -5.33 2.40 22.26
CA GLY A 155 -5.66 1.57 23.41
C GLY A 155 -4.99 0.19 23.29
N ASP A 156 -5.72 -0.79 22.79
CA ASP A 156 -5.19 -2.13 22.49
C ASP A 156 -5.13 -2.36 20.99
N ARG A 157 -3.99 -1.98 20.39
CA ARG A 157 -3.78 -2.10 18.95
C ARG A 157 -3.89 -3.54 18.45
N ILE A 158 -3.50 -4.52 19.25
CA ILE A 158 -3.52 -5.93 18.85
C ILE A 158 -4.97 -6.41 18.78
N ALA A 159 -5.76 -6.17 19.82
CA ALA A 159 -7.18 -6.51 19.83
C ALA A 159 -7.94 -5.77 18.73
N PHE A 160 -7.67 -4.47 18.56
CA PHE A 160 -8.31 -3.67 17.50
C PHE A 160 -8.01 -4.23 16.09
N LEU A 161 -6.75 -4.57 15.79
CA LEU A 161 -6.38 -5.11 14.47
C LEU A 161 -6.92 -6.52 14.25
N ASP A 162 -7.01 -7.35 15.30
CA ASP A 162 -7.64 -8.67 15.23
C ASP A 162 -9.13 -8.55 14.87
N ASP A 163 -9.88 -7.72 15.57
CA ASP A 163 -11.29 -7.46 15.31
C ASP A 163 -11.52 -6.81 13.94
N PHE A 164 -10.69 -5.83 13.57
CA PHE A 164 -10.72 -5.20 12.26
C PHE A 164 -10.52 -6.25 11.14
N THR A 165 -9.52 -7.10 11.28
CA THR A 165 -9.18 -8.12 10.28
C THR A 165 -10.31 -9.16 10.14
N LYS A 166 -10.90 -9.62 11.26
CA LYS A 166 -12.04 -10.51 11.25
C LYS A 166 -13.24 -9.90 10.52
N SER A 167 -13.54 -8.64 10.80
CA SER A 167 -14.61 -7.90 10.13
C SER A 167 -14.31 -7.70 8.64
N PHE A 168 -13.06 -7.30 8.31
CA PHE A 168 -12.62 -7.05 6.94
C PHE A 168 -12.75 -8.27 6.04
N PHE A 169 -12.38 -9.45 6.53
CA PHE A 169 -12.49 -10.70 5.81
C PHE A 169 -13.82 -11.43 6.03
N THR A 170 -14.78 -10.82 6.72
CA THR A 170 -16.05 -11.48 7.12
C THR A 170 -15.85 -12.82 7.83
N ALA A 171 -14.74 -12.94 8.60
CA ALA A 171 -14.33 -14.18 9.25
C ALA A 171 -15.35 -14.71 10.25
N ASN A 172 -16.12 -13.82 10.88
CA ASN A 172 -17.17 -14.18 11.81
C ASN A 172 -18.32 -14.94 11.13
N ASP A 173 -18.56 -14.71 9.83
CA ASP A 173 -19.64 -15.29 9.06
C ASP A 173 -19.16 -16.39 8.10
N LYS A 174 -17.88 -16.36 7.72
CA LYS A 174 -17.26 -17.22 6.70
C LYS A 174 -15.85 -17.65 7.10
N SER A 175 -15.73 -18.32 8.25
CA SER A 175 -14.45 -18.78 8.81
C SER A 175 -13.69 -19.77 7.93
N ASP A 176 -14.38 -20.40 6.96
CA ASP A 176 -13.83 -21.35 5.99
C ASP A 176 -13.08 -20.69 4.82
N LEU A 177 -13.15 -19.37 4.71
CA LEU A 177 -12.48 -18.61 3.64
C LEU A 177 -11.13 -18.03 4.04
N ILE A 178 -10.67 -18.25 5.29
CA ILE A 178 -9.45 -17.64 5.84
C ILE A 178 -8.43 -18.71 6.19
#